data_28724af043d93e42b91f04ff21b05a8b
#
_entry.id   28724af043d93e42b91f04ff21b05a8b
#
_cell.length_a   1.000
_cell.length_b   1.000
_cell.length_c   1.000
_cell.angle_alpha   90.00
_cell.angle_beta   90.00
_cell.angle_gamma   90.00
#
_symmetry.space_group_name_H-M   'P 1'
#
loop_
_entity.id
_entity.type
_entity.pdbx_description
1 polymer ?
#
loop_
_entity_poly.entity_id
_entity_poly.type
_entity_poly.pdbx_seq_one_letter_code
_entity_poly.pdbx_strand_id
1 'polypeptide(L)'
;MASTTTRRALLGGAAALGALAAGAGFAAAGRKKGHPVMSTPAITHLPPPRRVERVLRASSEHWVGDGFRVKSVITPTGDPRLQSPFLLLDHAALRRFEPATERRGVGEHPHRGFETVTFAYRGEIEHRDSAGGGGIIGPGDVQWMTAADGVVHEEKHSRRFTEQGGDMEMVQLWVNLPAKQKRSKPGYQALLDASFPRLQLGAAKARLIAGALGRERGPAFTHTPMTVFDLAFTETGDAELELPKGFTALLFTLEGELRSAEQASSLAPGQLATLARGDSTLVRLSGAAGTRALVLAGEPIDEPVVSYGPFVMNTQAEIVEAVRDYQSGKMGHLS
;
A
#
# COMPACT_ATOMS: atom_id res chain seq x y z
N MET A 1 10.11 6.57 -58.72
CA MET A 1 9.79 7.97 -59.02
C MET A 1 9.88 8.66 -57.67
N ALA A 2 11.03 9.24 -57.28
CA ALA A 2 11.52 10.57 -57.58
C ALA A 2 10.51 11.62 -57.11
N SER A 3 10.79 12.57 -56.20
CA SER A 3 11.85 13.58 -56.16
C SER A 3 11.67 14.34 -54.84
N THR A 4 12.65 14.43 -53.96
CA THR A 4 13.67 15.54 -53.87
C THR A 4 13.11 16.96 -53.72
N THR A 5 13.49 17.65 -52.71
CA THR A 5 14.48 18.74 -52.59
C THR A 5 13.81 19.99 -51.96
N THR A 6 14.31 20.92 -51.18
CA THR A 6 15.65 21.38 -50.84
C THR A 6 15.53 22.54 -49.83
N ARG A 7 16.44 22.64 -48.86
CA ARG A 7 17.21 23.79 -48.34
C ARG A 7 16.73 25.25 -48.53
N ARG A 8 16.83 26.06 -47.48
CA ARG A 8 17.85 27.15 -47.39
C ARG A 8 17.85 27.89 -46.05
N ALA A 9 19.04 28.02 -45.56
CA ALA A 9 19.55 28.90 -44.53
C ALA A 9 19.82 30.33 -45.10
N LEU A 10 19.99 31.28 -44.18
CA LEU A 10 20.85 32.50 -44.33
C LEU A 10 20.58 33.37 -43.07
N LEU A 11 21.49 33.55 -42.15
CA LEU A 11 22.71 34.38 -42.12
C LEU A 11 22.45 35.91 -42.04
N GLY A 12 23.07 36.48 -41.04
CA GLY A 12 23.69 37.81 -41.05
C GLY A 12 23.02 38.86 -40.21
N GLY A 13 23.66 39.63 -39.40
CA GLY A 13 24.97 40.20 -39.19
C GLY A 13 24.81 41.26 -38.11
N ALA A 14 25.59 41.44 -37.23
CA ALA A 14 26.84 42.14 -36.97
C ALA A 14 26.74 43.69 -36.82
N ALA A 15 27.32 44.15 -35.70
CA ALA A 15 28.09 45.39 -35.49
C ALA A 15 27.30 46.71 -35.34
N ALA A 16 27.64 47.69 -34.54
CA ALA A 16 28.94 48.16 -34.03
C ALA A 16 28.76 49.27 -32.97
N LEU A 17 29.67 49.37 -32.05
CA LEU A 17 30.48 50.50 -31.60
C LEU A 17 29.86 51.91 -31.40
N GLY A 18 30.12 52.46 -30.22
CA GLY A 18 30.12 53.89 -29.93
C GLY A 18 30.70 54.20 -28.55
N ALA A 19 31.96 54.55 -28.48
CA ALA A 19 32.69 55.05 -27.31
C ALA A 19 32.65 56.57 -27.25
N LEU A 20 32.82 57.11 -26.03
CA LEU A 20 33.59 58.35 -25.65
C LEU A 20 33.00 58.90 -24.33
N ALA A 21 33.63 58.92 -23.26
CA ALA A 21 34.83 59.56 -22.71
C ALA A 21 34.50 60.75 -21.78
N ALA A 22 35.12 60.66 -20.61
CA ALA A 22 35.73 61.70 -19.80
C ALA A 22 34.90 62.52 -18.75
N GLY A 23 35.39 62.46 -17.53
CA GLY A 23 35.12 63.44 -16.49
C GLY A 23 35.60 62.97 -15.09
N ALA A 24 36.77 63.48 -14.69
CA ALA A 24 37.47 63.18 -13.45
C ALA A 24 36.82 63.85 -12.22
N GLY A 25 36.91 63.19 -11.07
CA GLY A 25 36.62 63.75 -9.77
C GLY A 25 37.12 62.89 -8.63
N PHE A 26 38.26 63.22 -8.08
CA PHE A 26 38.86 62.58 -6.89
C PHE A 26 38.06 62.87 -5.63
N ALA A 27 37.69 61.88 -4.88
CA ALA A 27 37.52 61.97 -3.45
C ALA A 27 37.80 60.59 -2.82
N ALA A 28 38.91 60.49 -2.12
CA ALA A 28 39.29 59.32 -1.33
C ALA A 28 38.52 59.29 -0.01
N ALA A 29 37.71 58.24 0.18
CA ALA A 29 37.20 57.84 1.48
C ALA A 29 37.47 56.36 1.70
N GLY A 30 38.37 56.08 2.63
CA GLY A 30 38.78 54.72 3.00
C GLY A 30 37.62 53.83 3.47
N ARG A 31 37.23 52.90 2.64
CA ARG A 31 36.34 51.78 3.05
C ARG A 31 37.20 50.61 3.49
N LYS A 32 37.14 50.30 4.80
CA LYS A 32 37.62 49.02 5.34
C LYS A 32 36.94 47.90 4.55
N LYS A 33 37.71 47.06 3.89
CA LYS A 33 37.26 45.83 3.26
C LYS A 33 36.80 44.90 4.38
N GLY A 34 35.49 44.85 4.66
CA GLY A 34 34.87 43.74 5.40
C GLY A 34 35.04 42.46 4.58
N HIS A 35 35.70 41.47 5.16
CA HIS A 35 35.70 40.12 4.59
C HIS A 35 34.25 39.65 4.51
N PRO A 36 33.82 38.99 3.40
CA PRO A 36 32.52 38.35 3.34
C PRO A 36 32.53 37.23 4.39
N VAL A 37 31.67 37.39 5.39
CA VAL A 37 31.34 36.27 6.31
C VAL A 37 30.71 35.22 5.43
N MET A 38 31.44 34.14 5.14
CA MET A 38 30.88 32.97 4.55
C MET A 38 29.77 32.47 5.50
N SER A 39 28.51 32.63 5.09
CA SER A 39 27.40 32.02 5.78
C SER A 39 27.63 30.51 5.72
N THR A 40 27.86 29.88 6.85
CA THR A 40 27.86 28.44 7.02
C THR A 40 26.55 27.95 6.41
N PRO A 41 26.56 26.97 5.48
CA PRO A 41 25.33 26.41 4.95
C PRO A 41 24.52 25.91 6.15
N ALA A 42 23.26 26.30 6.24
CA ALA A 42 22.35 25.81 7.25
C ALA A 42 22.37 24.28 7.14
N ILE A 43 22.77 23.61 8.21
CA ILE A 43 22.65 22.17 8.32
C ILE A 43 21.14 21.92 8.26
N THR A 44 20.67 21.48 7.10
CA THR A 44 19.29 21.00 6.92
C THR A 44 19.18 19.76 7.79
N HIS A 45 18.72 19.90 9.02
CA HIS A 45 18.34 18.78 9.84
C HIS A 45 17.17 18.09 9.12
N LEU A 46 17.43 16.91 8.58
CA LEU A 46 16.36 16.03 8.12
C LEU A 46 15.38 15.83 9.29
N PRO A 47 14.08 15.91 9.04
CA PRO A 47 13.12 15.67 10.11
C PRO A 47 13.36 14.29 10.71
N PRO A 48 13.14 14.12 12.03
CA PRO A 48 13.31 12.82 12.67
C PRO A 48 12.37 11.80 12.02
N PRO A 49 12.74 10.52 11.98
CA PRO A 49 11.87 9.48 11.45
C PRO A 49 10.54 9.40 12.19
N ARG A 50 9.50 8.85 11.53
CA ARG A 50 8.23 8.56 12.19
C ARG A 50 8.45 7.56 13.31
N ARG A 51 8.00 7.90 14.52
CA ARG A 51 8.05 7.00 15.67
C ARG A 51 6.90 6.00 15.65
N VAL A 52 7.10 4.86 16.26
CA VAL A 52 6.02 3.92 16.56
C VAL A 52 5.10 4.54 17.63
N GLU A 53 3.82 4.61 17.33
CA GLU A 53 2.80 5.12 18.23
C GLU A 53 2.19 3.99 19.08
N ARG A 54 1.91 2.85 18.44
CA ARG A 54 1.33 1.68 19.10
C ARG A 54 1.79 0.40 18.43
N VAL A 55 1.90 -0.66 19.22
CA VAL A 55 2.08 -2.04 18.72
C VAL A 55 0.82 -2.83 19.04
N LEU A 56 0.21 -3.38 17.99
CA LEU A 56 -0.94 -4.27 18.08
C LEU A 56 -0.46 -5.71 17.95
N ARG A 57 -1.12 -6.59 18.70
CA ARG A 57 -0.89 -8.03 18.64
C ARG A 57 -2.11 -8.70 18.05
N ALA A 58 -1.87 -9.72 17.27
CA ALA A 58 -2.94 -10.51 16.68
C ALA A 58 -3.80 -11.21 17.76
N SER A 59 -5.08 -11.41 17.43
CA SER A 59 -6.02 -12.22 18.21
C SER A 59 -5.59 -13.70 18.26
N SER A 60 -6.36 -14.52 18.99
CA SER A 60 -6.27 -15.97 18.87
C SER A 60 -6.63 -16.42 17.46
N GLU A 61 -6.06 -17.54 17.02
CA GLU A 61 -6.38 -18.14 15.72
C GLU A 61 -7.85 -18.58 15.64
N HIS A 62 -8.45 -18.34 14.48
CA HIS A 62 -9.78 -18.85 14.14
C HIS A 62 -9.84 -19.22 12.66
N TRP A 63 -10.85 -19.98 12.28
CA TRP A 63 -11.08 -20.33 10.89
C TRP A 63 -12.01 -19.33 10.21
N VAL A 64 -11.64 -18.93 8.97
CA VAL A 64 -12.51 -18.25 8.02
C VAL A 64 -12.82 -19.26 6.93
N GLY A 65 -14.09 -19.72 6.91
CA GLY A 65 -14.46 -20.94 6.20
C GLY A 65 -13.72 -22.16 6.77
N ASP A 66 -13.33 -23.07 5.91
CA ASP A 66 -12.48 -24.23 6.22
C ASP A 66 -11.11 -24.18 5.51
N GLY A 67 -10.85 -23.09 4.80
CA GLY A 67 -9.62 -22.88 4.00
C GLY A 67 -8.56 -22.03 4.65
N PHE A 68 -8.95 -21.08 5.51
CA PHE A 68 -8.02 -20.08 6.02
C PHE A 68 -8.07 -20.00 7.55
N ARG A 69 -6.98 -20.40 8.20
CA ARG A 69 -6.83 -20.26 9.64
C ARG A 69 -6.02 -19.00 9.93
N VAL A 70 -6.70 -17.98 10.41
CA VAL A 70 -6.16 -16.62 10.50
C VAL A 70 -6.03 -16.12 11.94
N LYS A 71 -5.21 -15.08 12.10
CA LYS A 71 -5.16 -14.20 13.26
C LYS A 71 -5.50 -12.80 12.82
N SER A 72 -6.57 -12.22 13.39
CA SER A 72 -6.91 -10.81 13.13
C SER A 72 -6.01 -9.88 13.92
N VAL A 73 -5.42 -8.88 13.24
CA VAL A 73 -4.52 -7.89 13.84
C VAL A 73 -5.22 -6.56 14.02
N ILE A 74 -5.98 -6.15 13.01
CA ILE A 74 -6.93 -5.02 13.07
C ILE A 74 -8.31 -5.51 12.63
N THR A 75 -9.35 -4.86 13.11
CA THR A 75 -10.75 -5.20 12.84
C THR A 75 -11.55 -3.96 12.51
N PRO A 76 -12.73 -4.09 11.85
CA PRO A 76 -13.58 -2.95 11.51
C PRO A 76 -14.10 -2.15 12.72
N THR A 77 -14.05 -2.74 13.91
CA THR A 77 -14.43 -2.11 15.19
C THR A 77 -13.23 -1.49 15.92
N GLY A 78 -12.03 -1.54 15.34
CA GLY A 78 -10.82 -0.93 15.90
C GLY A 78 -10.87 0.60 15.88
N ASP A 79 -9.82 1.24 16.41
CA ASP A 79 -9.74 2.70 16.45
C ASP A 79 -9.43 3.27 15.05
N PRO A 80 -10.39 3.94 14.38
CA PRO A 80 -10.20 4.45 13.02
C PRO A 80 -9.09 5.51 12.95
N ARG A 81 -8.75 6.18 14.05
CA ARG A 81 -7.66 7.17 14.09
C ARG A 81 -6.30 6.52 13.89
N LEU A 82 -6.17 5.23 14.23
CA LEU A 82 -4.91 4.49 14.11
C LEU A 82 -4.81 3.71 12.80
N GLN A 83 -5.94 3.32 12.22
CA GLN A 83 -5.96 2.35 11.11
C GLN A 83 -6.61 2.83 9.82
N SER A 84 -7.47 3.89 9.83
CA SER A 84 -8.10 4.36 8.58
C SER A 84 -7.06 4.71 7.51
N PRO A 85 -7.21 4.27 6.25
CA PRO A 85 -8.40 3.66 5.65
C PRO A 85 -8.49 2.13 5.81
N PHE A 86 -7.57 1.49 6.51
CA PHE A 86 -7.54 0.03 6.66
C PHE A 86 -8.56 -0.41 7.73
N LEU A 87 -9.37 -1.42 7.41
CA LEU A 87 -10.46 -1.87 8.27
C LEU A 87 -10.17 -3.20 8.96
N LEU A 88 -9.53 -4.12 8.25
CA LEU A 88 -9.22 -5.45 8.74
C LEU A 88 -7.88 -5.91 8.16
N LEU A 89 -7.10 -6.60 8.98
CA LEU A 89 -5.95 -7.37 8.53
C LEU A 89 -5.99 -8.73 9.22
N ASP A 90 -6.21 -9.77 8.41
CA ASP A 90 -6.14 -11.16 8.82
C ASP A 90 -4.89 -11.81 8.22
N HIS A 91 -4.11 -12.47 9.04
CA HIS A 91 -2.92 -13.20 8.62
C HIS A 91 -3.13 -14.71 8.79
N ALA A 92 -3.25 -15.42 7.67
CA ALA A 92 -3.10 -16.86 7.61
C ALA A 92 -1.60 -17.17 7.53
N ALA A 93 -0.99 -17.41 8.69
CA ALA A 93 0.42 -17.77 8.78
C ALA A 93 0.69 -19.11 8.09
N LEU A 94 1.96 -19.32 7.70
CA LEU A 94 2.40 -20.53 7.00
C LEU A 94 1.82 -21.80 7.61
N ARG A 95 1.07 -22.55 6.80
CA ARG A 95 0.44 -23.82 7.16
C ARG A 95 0.49 -24.80 6.01
N ARG A 96 0.83 -26.05 6.32
CA ARG A 96 0.76 -27.17 5.38
C ARG A 96 -0.66 -27.70 5.28
N PHE A 97 -1.12 -27.90 4.04
CA PHE A 97 -2.36 -28.60 3.71
C PHE A 97 -2.02 -29.90 2.97
N GLU A 98 -2.66 -30.98 3.40
CA GLU A 98 -2.54 -32.26 2.72
C GLU A 98 -3.40 -32.28 1.45
N PRO A 99 -3.03 -33.08 0.44
CA PRO A 99 -3.87 -33.31 -0.73
C PRO A 99 -5.30 -33.71 -0.35
N ALA A 100 -6.27 -33.17 -1.09
CA ALA A 100 -7.69 -33.45 -0.85
C ALA A 100 -8.46 -33.46 -2.18
N THR A 101 -9.68 -34.01 -2.15
CA THR A 101 -10.62 -33.98 -3.26
C THR A 101 -11.57 -32.79 -3.18
N GLU A 102 -11.95 -32.43 -1.96
CA GLU A 102 -12.86 -31.32 -1.69
C GLU A 102 -12.08 -30.00 -1.51
N ARG A 103 -12.52 -28.98 -2.23
CA ARG A 103 -11.92 -27.66 -2.17
C ARG A 103 -12.30 -26.93 -0.89
N ARG A 104 -11.32 -26.57 -0.09
CA ARG A 104 -11.46 -25.74 1.10
C ARG A 104 -11.51 -24.27 0.71
N GLY A 105 -12.08 -23.45 1.59
CA GLY A 105 -12.14 -22.00 1.41
C GLY A 105 -13.29 -21.36 2.14
N VAL A 106 -13.71 -20.22 1.63
CA VAL A 106 -14.90 -19.49 2.07
C VAL A 106 -15.94 -19.59 0.96
N GLY A 107 -17.11 -20.14 1.29
CA GLY A 107 -18.24 -20.21 0.35
C GLY A 107 -18.82 -18.84 0.06
N GLU A 108 -19.87 -18.82 -0.75
CA GLU A 108 -20.55 -17.60 -1.15
C GLU A 108 -20.93 -16.73 0.03
N HIS A 109 -20.50 -15.47 -0.03
CA HIS A 109 -20.81 -14.45 0.96
C HIS A 109 -20.76 -13.05 0.34
N PRO A 110 -21.54 -12.08 0.85
CA PRO A 110 -21.58 -10.72 0.30
C PRO A 110 -20.50 -9.83 0.89
N HIS A 111 -20.20 -8.73 0.19
CA HIS A 111 -19.52 -7.55 0.75
C HIS A 111 -20.15 -6.28 0.17
N ARG A 112 -20.14 -5.18 0.96
CA ARG A 112 -20.53 -3.83 0.47
C ARG A 112 -19.76 -2.75 1.21
N GLY A 113 -19.35 -1.71 0.46
CA GLY A 113 -18.85 -0.46 0.99
C GLY A 113 -17.35 -0.37 1.24
N PHE A 114 -16.58 -1.38 0.81
CA PHE A 114 -15.13 -1.44 0.98
C PHE A 114 -14.48 -2.32 -0.09
N GLU A 115 -13.18 -2.53 0.01
CA GLU A 115 -12.38 -3.36 -0.87
C GLU A 115 -11.74 -4.49 -0.07
N THR A 116 -11.64 -5.69 -0.66
CA THR A 116 -10.84 -6.80 -0.13
C THR A 116 -9.58 -6.96 -0.96
N VAL A 117 -8.44 -7.12 -0.29
CA VAL A 117 -7.13 -7.33 -0.93
C VAL A 117 -6.51 -8.58 -0.35
N THR A 118 -6.22 -9.55 -1.22
CA THR A 118 -5.59 -10.82 -0.83
C THR A 118 -4.16 -10.86 -1.35
N PHE A 119 -3.19 -10.95 -0.45
CA PHE A 119 -1.77 -11.13 -0.76
C PHE A 119 -1.46 -12.62 -0.63
N ALA A 120 -1.26 -13.30 -1.75
CA ALA A 120 -0.88 -14.71 -1.75
C ALA A 120 0.65 -14.83 -1.65
N TYR A 121 1.16 -15.24 -0.49
CA TYR A 121 2.59 -15.47 -0.33
C TYR A 121 2.98 -16.90 -0.68
N ARG A 122 2.10 -17.87 -0.39
CA ARG A 122 2.26 -19.29 -0.73
C ARG A 122 0.90 -19.92 -0.98
N GLY A 123 0.88 -20.96 -1.80
CA GLY A 123 -0.34 -21.64 -2.20
C GLY A 123 -1.07 -20.92 -3.33
N GLU A 124 -2.27 -21.35 -3.63
CA GLU A 124 -3.11 -20.77 -4.69
C GLU A 124 -4.54 -20.60 -4.22
N ILE A 125 -5.08 -19.43 -4.50
CA ILE A 125 -6.45 -19.05 -4.14
C ILE A 125 -7.20 -18.72 -5.43
N GLU A 126 -8.37 -19.30 -5.59
CA GLU A 126 -9.31 -19.03 -6.68
C GLU A 126 -10.46 -18.20 -6.15
N HIS A 127 -10.73 -17.09 -6.82
CA HIS A 127 -11.81 -16.16 -6.55
C HIS A 127 -12.82 -16.16 -7.68
N ARG A 128 -14.11 -16.08 -7.34
CA ARG A 128 -15.20 -15.78 -8.27
C ARG A 128 -16.17 -14.82 -7.61
N ASP A 129 -16.73 -13.89 -8.40
CA ASP A 129 -17.72 -12.94 -7.89
C ASP A 129 -18.92 -12.72 -8.82
N SER A 130 -19.99 -12.21 -8.27
CA SER A 130 -21.27 -11.94 -8.97
C SER A 130 -21.20 -10.77 -9.96
N ALA A 131 -20.11 -10.00 -9.96
CA ALA A 131 -19.90 -8.92 -10.95
C ALA A 131 -19.14 -9.39 -12.18
N GLY A 132 -18.76 -10.68 -12.24
CA GLY A 132 -18.00 -11.31 -13.32
C GLY A 132 -16.48 -11.21 -13.15
N GLY A 133 -16.01 -10.77 -11.97
CA GLY A 133 -14.60 -10.84 -11.60
C GLY A 133 -14.21 -12.25 -11.16
N GLY A 134 -12.93 -12.58 -11.32
CA GLY A 134 -12.41 -13.86 -10.86
C GLY A 134 -11.08 -14.22 -11.46
N GLY A 135 -10.48 -15.26 -10.89
CA GLY A 135 -9.19 -15.79 -11.31
C GLY A 135 -8.50 -16.56 -10.22
N ILE A 136 -7.32 -17.06 -10.54
CA ILE A 136 -6.45 -17.75 -9.60
C ILE A 136 -5.23 -16.86 -9.36
N ILE A 137 -4.91 -16.62 -8.10
CA ILE A 137 -3.68 -15.99 -7.67
C ILE A 137 -2.78 -17.02 -7.00
N GLY A 138 -1.48 -16.93 -7.30
CA GLY A 138 -0.43 -17.79 -6.77
C GLY A 138 0.61 -17.02 -5.98
N PRO A 139 1.74 -17.66 -5.64
CA PRO A 139 2.77 -17.04 -4.81
C PRO A 139 3.30 -15.73 -5.40
N GLY A 140 3.13 -14.66 -4.66
CA GLY A 140 3.52 -13.31 -5.04
C GLY A 140 2.42 -12.48 -5.71
N ASP A 141 1.34 -13.10 -6.19
CA ASP A 141 0.24 -12.37 -6.78
C ASP A 141 -0.63 -11.70 -5.69
N VAL A 142 -1.38 -10.69 -6.12
CA VAL A 142 -2.35 -9.97 -5.29
C VAL A 142 -3.66 -9.87 -6.06
N GLN A 143 -4.77 -10.17 -5.42
CA GLN A 143 -6.09 -9.79 -5.93
C GLN A 143 -6.62 -8.58 -5.17
N TRP A 144 -7.33 -7.72 -5.88
CA TRP A 144 -7.95 -6.53 -5.33
C TRP A 144 -9.38 -6.44 -5.83
N MET A 145 -10.36 -6.75 -4.96
CA MET A 145 -11.77 -6.67 -5.27
C MET A 145 -12.37 -5.43 -4.63
N THR A 146 -12.96 -4.56 -5.42
CA THR A 146 -13.78 -3.43 -4.95
C THR A 146 -15.21 -3.91 -4.84
N ALA A 147 -15.73 -4.12 -3.62
CA ALA A 147 -17.10 -4.54 -3.43
C ALA A 147 -18.12 -3.41 -3.66
N ALA A 148 -17.74 -2.18 -3.38
CA ALA A 148 -18.54 -0.95 -3.65
C ALA A 148 -20.04 -1.10 -3.32
N ASP A 149 -20.95 -1.05 -4.30
CA ASP A 149 -22.41 -1.14 -4.10
C ASP A 149 -22.91 -2.55 -3.75
N GLY A 150 -22.00 -3.51 -3.71
CA GLY A 150 -22.29 -4.86 -3.26
C GLY A 150 -21.95 -5.92 -4.29
N VAL A 151 -21.37 -7.00 -3.81
CA VAL A 151 -20.97 -8.17 -4.58
C VAL A 151 -21.10 -9.40 -3.70
N VAL A 152 -21.41 -10.53 -4.29
CA VAL A 152 -21.30 -11.87 -3.68
C VAL A 152 -20.09 -12.54 -4.28
N HIS A 153 -19.24 -13.12 -3.42
CA HIS A 153 -18.04 -13.82 -3.89
C HIS A 153 -17.75 -15.09 -3.08
N GLU A 154 -16.85 -15.91 -3.60
CA GLU A 154 -16.22 -17.01 -2.89
C GLU A 154 -14.72 -17.00 -3.11
N GLU A 155 -13.96 -17.47 -2.11
CA GLU A 155 -12.50 -17.64 -2.17
C GLU A 155 -12.16 -19.06 -1.73
N LYS A 156 -11.57 -19.84 -2.63
CA LYS A 156 -11.24 -21.26 -2.37
C LYS A 156 -9.80 -21.54 -2.74
N HIS A 157 -9.22 -22.53 -2.11
CA HIS A 157 -8.02 -23.16 -2.65
C HIS A 157 -8.23 -23.52 -4.11
N SER A 158 -7.27 -23.26 -5.00
CA SER A 158 -7.39 -23.67 -6.40
C SER A 158 -7.55 -25.19 -6.50
N ARG A 159 -8.11 -25.68 -7.60
CA ARG A 159 -8.20 -27.11 -7.83
C ARG A 159 -6.82 -27.77 -7.76
N ARG A 160 -5.82 -27.18 -8.42
CA ARG A 160 -4.45 -27.70 -8.42
C ARG A 160 -3.86 -27.78 -7.01
N PHE A 161 -3.99 -26.70 -6.23
CA PHE A 161 -3.50 -26.68 -4.86
C PHE A 161 -4.23 -27.70 -3.98
N THR A 162 -5.54 -27.87 -4.16
CA THR A 162 -6.34 -28.87 -3.44
C THR A 162 -5.83 -30.29 -3.71
N GLU A 163 -5.61 -30.63 -4.98
CA GLU A 163 -5.17 -31.97 -5.40
C GLU A 163 -3.73 -32.28 -4.98
N GLN A 164 -2.83 -31.29 -4.98
CA GLN A 164 -1.41 -31.47 -4.67
C GLN A 164 -1.07 -31.25 -3.19
N GLY A 165 -1.89 -30.51 -2.47
CA GLY A 165 -1.54 -29.99 -1.18
C GLY A 165 -0.41 -28.97 -1.25
N GLY A 166 0.14 -28.59 -0.12
CA GLY A 166 1.25 -27.67 -0.08
C GLY A 166 1.17 -26.66 1.07
N ASP A 167 2.08 -25.73 1.04
CA ASP A 167 2.13 -24.64 2.00
C ASP A 167 1.23 -23.50 1.56
N MET A 168 0.44 -22.94 2.49
CA MET A 168 -0.40 -21.77 2.31
C MET A 168 0.04 -20.68 3.27
N GLU A 169 0.22 -19.46 2.77
CA GLU A 169 0.43 -18.24 3.55
C GLU A 169 -0.21 -17.07 2.82
N MET A 170 -1.10 -16.33 3.49
CA MET A 170 -1.74 -15.17 2.88
C MET A 170 -2.08 -14.10 3.92
N VAL A 171 -2.25 -12.87 3.45
CA VAL A 171 -2.85 -11.78 4.20
C VAL A 171 -4.11 -11.33 3.50
N GLN A 172 -5.21 -11.21 4.26
CA GLN A 172 -6.44 -10.55 3.83
C GLN A 172 -6.49 -9.16 4.44
N LEU A 173 -6.64 -8.15 3.62
CA LEU A 173 -6.76 -6.75 4.01
C LEU A 173 -8.11 -6.20 3.55
N TRP A 174 -8.83 -5.50 4.42
CA TRP A 174 -9.98 -4.70 4.01
C TRP A 174 -9.60 -3.23 3.99
N VAL A 175 -9.94 -2.55 2.91
CA VAL A 175 -9.69 -1.12 2.71
C VAL A 175 -11.02 -0.40 2.58
N ASN A 176 -11.24 0.62 3.40
CA ASN A 176 -12.47 1.42 3.36
C ASN A 176 -12.56 2.23 2.06
N LEU A 177 -13.78 2.47 1.62
CA LEU A 177 -14.08 3.41 0.55
C LEU A 177 -14.65 4.71 1.15
N PRO A 178 -14.30 5.88 0.59
CA PRO A 178 -15.02 7.12 0.88
C PRO A 178 -16.51 6.98 0.54
N ALA A 179 -17.40 7.67 1.25
CA ALA A 179 -18.85 7.61 1.05
C ALA A 179 -19.27 7.74 -0.43
N LYS A 180 -18.63 8.66 -1.16
CA LYS A 180 -18.86 8.88 -2.59
C LYS A 180 -18.56 7.66 -3.49
N GLN A 181 -17.75 6.70 -2.98
CA GLN A 181 -17.35 5.51 -3.73
C GLN A 181 -18.06 4.23 -3.25
N LYS A 182 -18.69 4.25 -2.07
CA LYS A 182 -19.37 3.06 -1.52
C LYS A 182 -20.53 2.54 -2.39
N ARG A 183 -21.05 3.37 -3.26
CA ARG A 183 -22.15 3.02 -4.20
C ARG A 183 -21.67 2.99 -5.66
N SER A 184 -20.36 2.95 -5.90
CA SER A 184 -19.81 2.78 -7.24
C SER A 184 -19.99 1.33 -7.73
N LYS A 185 -19.65 1.09 -8.99
CA LYS A 185 -19.71 -0.26 -9.58
C LYS A 185 -18.61 -1.14 -8.95
N PRO A 186 -18.92 -2.40 -8.60
CA PRO A 186 -17.91 -3.38 -8.22
C PRO A 186 -16.84 -3.58 -9.28
N GLY A 187 -15.63 -3.95 -8.85
CA GLY A 187 -14.50 -4.17 -9.72
C GLY A 187 -13.53 -5.21 -9.18
N TYR A 188 -12.72 -5.78 -10.08
CA TYR A 188 -11.73 -6.80 -9.73
C TYR A 188 -10.42 -6.54 -10.48
N GLN A 189 -9.28 -6.71 -9.79
CA GLN A 189 -7.95 -6.59 -10.35
C GLN A 189 -7.14 -7.84 -9.96
N ALA A 190 -6.70 -8.62 -10.95
CA ALA A 190 -5.69 -9.65 -10.79
C ALA A 190 -4.32 -9.01 -11.05
N LEU A 191 -3.50 -8.89 -10.02
CA LEU A 191 -2.20 -8.24 -10.06
C LEU A 191 -1.11 -9.30 -9.91
N LEU A 192 -0.43 -9.58 -11.02
CA LEU A 192 0.58 -10.63 -11.07
C LEU A 192 1.92 -10.13 -10.50
N ASP A 193 2.67 -11.00 -9.83
CA ASP A 193 3.96 -10.70 -9.22
C ASP A 193 4.95 -10.04 -10.18
N ALA A 194 4.96 -10.46 -11.43
CA ALA A 194 5.82 -9.89 -12.48
C ALA A 194 5.52 -8.43 -12.81
N SER A 195 4.33 -7.93 -12.47
CA SER A 195 3.93 -6.53 -12.73
C SER A 195 4.39 -5.55 -11.66
N PHE A 196 4.85 -6.03 -10.50
CA PHE A 196 5.24 -5.17 -9.39
C PHE A 196 6.65 -4.64 -9.55
N PRO A 197 6.86 -3.32 -9.56
CA PRO A 197 8.20 -2.73 -9.48
C PRO A 197 8.93 -3.17 -8.20
N ARG A 198 10.22 -3.41 -8.34
CA ARG A 198 11.10 -3.78 -7.24
C ARG A 198 12.17 -2.71 -7.03
N LEU A 199 12.27 -2.20 -5.80
CA LEU A 199 13.19 -1.13 -5.42
C LEU A 199 14.17 -1.63 -4.37
N GLN A 200 15.43 -1.21 -4.49
CA GLN A 200 16.40 -1.42 -3.42
C GLN A 200 16.29 -0.27 -2.40
N LEU A 201 16.13 -0.59 -1.13
CA LEU A 201 16.02 0.34 -0.01
C LEU A 201 17.06 -0.07 1.06
N GLY A 202 18.30 0.36 0.89
CA GLY A 202 19.40 -0.09 1.76
C GLY A 202 19.54 -1.61 1.73
N ALA A 203 19.46 -2.27 2.90
CA ALA A 203 19.58 -3.72 3.07
C ALA A 203 18.32 -4.50 2.65
N ALA A 204 17.23 -3.81 2.29
CA ALA A 204 15.97 -4.43 1.94
C ALA A 204 15.54 -4.15 0.50
N LYS A 205 14.69 -5.02 -0.05
CA LYS A 205 13.98 -4.82 -1.31
C LYS A 205 12.50 -4.60 -1.04
N ALA A 206 11.94 -3.57 -1.66
CA ALA A 206 10.51 -3.34 -1.70
C ALA A 206 9.92 -3.90 -2.99
N ARG A 207 8.73 -4.51 -2.91
CA ARG A 207 7.87 -4.90 -4.03
C ARG A 207 6.61 -4.07 -3.98
N LEU A 208 6.50 -3.08 -4.88
CA LEU A 208 5.48 -2.04 -4.84
C LEU A 208 4.18 -2.49 -5.50
N ILE A 209 3.12 -2.60 -4.71
CA ILE A 209 1.80 -3.10 -5.15
C ILE A 209 0.88 -1.94 -5.54
N ALA A 210 0.79 -0.91 -4.69
CA ALA A 210 -0.07 0.25 -4.93
C ALA A 210 0.64 1.55 -4.62
N GLY A 211 0.22 2.62 -5.28
CA GLY A 211 0.69 3.99 -5.04
C GLY A 211 2.08 4.26 -5.59
N ALA A 212 2.84 5.08 -4.89
CA ALA A 212 4.17 5.52 -5.31
C ALA A 212 5.20 5.32 -4.21
N LEU A 213 6.41 4.91 -4.60
CA LEU A 213 7.59 4.86 -3.76
C LEU A 213 8.79 5.36 -4.57
N GLY A 214 9.35 6.50 -4.18
CA GLY A 214 10.31 7.20 -5.02
C GLY A 214 9.71 7.59 -6.39
N ARG A 215 10.32 7.10 -7.46
CA ARG A 215 9.86 7.35 -8.84
C ARG A 215 8.96 6.25 -9.40
N GLU A 216 8.91 5.11 -8.73
CA GLU A 216 8.14 3.96 -9.15
C GLU A 216 6.67 4.06 -8.73
N ARG A 217 5.81 3.39 -9.51
CA ARG A 217 4.37 3.30 -9.22
C ARG A 217 3.92 1.84 -9.28
N GLY A 218 3.18 1.44 -8.26
CA GLY A 218 2.52 0.14 -8.22
C GLY A 218 1.36 0.08 -9.22
N PRO A 219 1.06 -1.09 -9.77
CA PRO A 219 0.04 -1.27 -10.80
C PRO A 219 -1.40 -1.20 -10.27
N ALA A 220 -1.63 -1.39 -8.97
CA ALA A 220 -2.98 -1.39 -8.42
C ALA A 220 -3.64 -0.01 -8.55
N PHE A 221 -4.85 0.00 -9.09
CA PHE A 221 -5.75 1.14 -8.99
C PHE A 221 -6.36 1.18 -7.59
N THR A 222 -6.41 2.36 -6.97
CA THR A 222 -6.98 2.56 -5.63
C THR A 222 -7.91 3.77 -5.61
N HIS A 223 -9.03 3.65 -4.90
CA HIS A 223 -9.98 4.76 -4.73
C HIS A 223 -9.52 5.81 -3.72
N THR A 224 -8.71 5.39 -2.76
CA THR A 224 -8.06 6.26 -1.77
C THR A 224 -6.58 6.29 -2.04
N PRO A 225 -5.90 7.46 -1.99
CA PRO A 225 -4.45 7.53 -2.12
C PRO A 225 -3.77 6.64 -1.08
N MET A 226 -2.88 5.75 -1.55
CA MET A 226 -2.13 4.86 -0.66
C MET A 226 -0.81 4.43 -1.27
N THR A 227 0.07 3.87 -0.43
CA THR A 227 1.30 3.19 -0.82
C THR A 227 1.35 1.87 -0.09
N VAL A 228 1.34 0.77 -0.84
CA VAL A 228 1.31 -0.60 -0.32
C VAL A 228 2.44 -1.38 -0.97
N PHE A 229 3.30 -1.99 -0.15
CA PHE A 229 4.41 -2.80 -0.64
C PHE A 229 4.86 -3.84 0.38
N ASP A 230 5.40 -4.94 -0.11
CA ASP A 230 6.18 -5.86 0.71
C ASP A 230 7.62 -5.37 0.84
N LEU A 231 8.20 -5.60 2.00
CA LEU A 231 9.59 -5.32 2.31
C LEU A 231 10.28 -6.63 2.72
N ALA A 232 11.39 -6.95 2.08
CA ALA A 232 12.19 -8.14 2.39
C ALA A 232 13.65 -7.75 2.55
N PHE A 233 14.23 -8.00 3.73
CA PHE A 233 15.66 -7.80 3.98
C PHE A 233 16.46 -8.91 3.31
N THR A 234 17.28 -8.54 2.33
CA THR A 234 18.16 -9.48 1.61
C THR A 234 19.51 -9.67 2.31
N GLU A 235 19.85 -8.74 3.19
CA GLU A 235 21.00 -8.77 4.08
C GLU A 235 20.65 -8.13 5.41
N THR A 236 21.45 -8.36 6.45
CA THR A 236 21.26 -7.69 7.74
C THR A 236 21.68 -6.23 7.64
N GLY A 237 20.81 -5.29 8.02
CA GLY A 237 21.10 -3.88 7.93
C GLY A 237 19.86 -3.00 8.00
N ASP A 238 20.01 -1.79 7.49
CA ASP A 238 19.00 -0.74 7.55
C ASP A 238 18.34 -0.50 6.19
N ALA A 239 17.07 -0.05 6.25
CA ALA A 239 16.30 0.43 5.13
C ALA A 239 15.68 1.78 5.45
N GLU A 240 15.79 2.74 4.54
CA GLU A 240 15.14 4.04 4.63
C GLU A 240 14.13 4.20 3.50
N LEU A 241 12.98 4.76 3.81
CA LEU A 241 11.94 5.04 2.86
C LEU A 241 11.13 6.28 3.26
N GLU A 242 10.46 6.87 2.28
CA GLU A 242 9.56 7.99 2.52
C GLU A 242 8.12 7.57 2.26
N LEU A 243 7.24 7.89 3.21
CA LEU A 243 5.80 7.71 3.07
C LEU A 243 5.12 9.09 3.04
N PRO A 244 4.00 9.26 2.32
CA PRO A 244 3.32 10.54 2.22
C PRO A 244 2.99 11.13 3.59
N LYS A 245 3.19 12.45 3.74
CA LYS A 245 2.85 13.20 4.95
C LYS A 245 1.37 13.02 5.29
N GLY A 246 1.07 12.86 6.58
CA GLY A 246 -0.30 12.75 7.07
C GLY A 246 -0.98 11.39 6.86
N PHE A 247 -0.39 10.50 6.05
CA PHE A 247 -0.93 9.16 5.87
C PHE A 247 -0.81 8.33 7.15
N THR A 248 -1.83 7.54 7.43
CA THR A 248 -1.70 6.39 8.33
C THR A 248 -0.63 5.47 7.77
N ALA A 249 0.26 4.98 8.62
CA ALA A 249 1.30 4.03 8.21
C ALA A 249 1.33 2.86 9.19
N LEU A 250 1.26 1.65 8.65
CA LEU A 250 1.23 0.40 9.38
C LEU A 250 2.39 -0.49 8.91
N LEU A 251 3.10 -1.07 9.85
CA LEU A 251 4.19 -2.02 9.62
C LEU A 251 3.76 -3.37 10.18
N PHE A 252 3.49 -4.35 9.33
CA PHE A 252 3.11 -5.69 9.74
C PHE A 252 4.25 -6.66 9.48
N THR A 253 4.79 -7.28 10.55
CA THR A 253 5.89 -8.24 10.44
C THR A 253 5.36 -9.62 10.09
N LEU A 254 5.80 -10.16 8.95
CA LEU A 254 5.45 -11.50 8.47
C LEU A 254 6.44 -12.55 8.99
N GLU A 255 7.74 -12.25 8.91
CA GLU A 255 8.83 -13.16 9.29
C GLU A 255 10.02 -12.39 9.84
N GLY A 256 10.79 -13.02 10.74
CA GLY A 256 11.93 -12.39 11.38
C GLY A 256 11.53 -11.33 12.41
N GLU A 257 12.42 -10.42 12.69
CA GLU A 257 12.20 -9.28 13.60
C GLU A 257 12.45 -7.97 12.89
N LEU A 258 11.43 -7.11 12.84
CA LEU A 258 11.53 -5.77 12.28
C LEU A 258 11.75 -4.74 13.40
N ARG A 259 12.69 -3.83 13.23
CA ARG A 259 12.92 -2.72 14.14
C ARG A 259 12.65 -1.39 13.45
N SER A 260 12.02 -0.48 14.15
CA SER A 260 11.97 0.94 13.77
C SER A 260 13.04 1.69 14.54
N ALA A 261 13.76 2.62 13.89
CA ALA A 261 14.87 3.35 14.49
C ALA A 261 14.54 4.06 15.80
N GLU A 262 13.28 4.46 15.98
CA GLU A 262 12.80 5.19 17.14
C GLU A 262 12.18 4.29 18.22
N GLN A 263 12.35 2.97 18.11
CA GLN A 263 11.78 2.01 19.06
C GLN A 263 12.85 1.10 19.65
N ALA A 264 12.85 0.96 20.97
CA ALA A 264 13.80 0.08 21.67
C ALA A 264 13.57 -1.41 21.44
N SER A 265 12.32 -1.82 21.13
CA SER A 265 11.94 -3.23 20.96
C SER A 265 11.62 -3.56 19.50
N SER A 266 11.99 -4.78 19.08
CA SER A 266 11.62 -5.30 17.75
C SER A 266 10.15 -5.69 17.68
N LEU A 267 9.63 -5.71 16.47
CA LEU A 267 8.32 -6.25 16.11
C LEU A 267 8.50 -7.71 15.67
N ALA A 268 7.97 -8.63 16.45
CA ALA A 268 7.97 -10.06 16.15
C ALA A 268 6.94 -10.40 15.05
N PRO A 269 7.03 -11.58 14.42
CA PRO A 269 6.03 -12.05 13.46
C PRO A 269 4.61 -12.00 14.02
N GLY A 270 3.67 -11.51 13.21
CA GLY A 270 2.26 -11.31 13.58
C GLY A 270 2.00 -10.05 14.41
N GLN A 271 3.01 -9.20 14.66
CA GLN A 271 2.81 -7.88 15.27
C GLN A 271 2.71 -6.79 14.21
N LEU A 272 1.88 -5.79 14.49
CA LEU A 272 1.68 -4.61 13.67
C LEU A 272 2.00 -3.36 14.49
N ALA A 273 2.87 -2.52 13.95
CA ALA A 273 3.09 -1.18 14.50
C ALA A 273 2.30 -0.14 13.71
N THR A 274 1.67 0.79 14.41
CA THR A 274 1.18 2.04 13.84
C THR A 274 2.25 3.11 14.02
N LEU A 275 2.54 3.86 12.96
CA LEU A 275 3.47 4.98 13.02
C LEU A 275 2.73 6.29 13.26
N ALA A 276 3.29 7.15 14.10
CA ALA A 276 2.73 8.47 14.37
C ALA A 276 2.53 9.25 13.07
N ARG A 277 1.31 9.77 12.89
CA ARG A 277 1.03 10.75 11.84
C ARG A 277 1.67 12.08 12.21
N GLY A 278 2.23 12.76 11.26
CA GLY A 278 2.88 14.05 11.49
C GLY A 278 3.52 14.60 10.23
N ASP A 279 4.45 15.53 10.42
CA ASP A 279 5.11 16.21 9.30
C ASP A 279 6.25 15.39 8.69
N SER A 280 6.77 14.40 9.39
CA SER A 280 7.84 13.54 8.86
C SER A 280 7.31 12.56 7.82
N THR A 281 8.04 12.45 6.72
CA THR A 281 7.84 11.42 5.69
C THR A 281 8.77 10.24 5.89
N LEU A 282 9.87 10.43 6.63
CA LEU A 282 10.95 9.45 6.77
C LEU A 282 10.55 8.29 7.69
N VAL A 283 10.82 7.07 7.23
CA VAL A 283 10.72 5.84 8.00
C VAL A 283 12.06 5.11 7.90
N ARG A 284 12.63 4.74 9.05
CA ARG A 284 13.85 3.95 9.16
C ARG A 284 13.55 2.62 9.81
N LEU A 285 13.94 1.57 9.14
CA LEU A 285 13.71 0.20 9.57
C LEU A 285 15.03 -0.56 9.57
N SER A 286 15.17 -1.55 10.43
CA SER A 286 16.27 -2.50 10.37
C SER A 286 15.77 -3.92 10.58
N GLY A 287 16.50 -4.88 9.99
CA GLY A 287 16.16 -6.29 10.08
C GLY A 287 17.37 -7.17 9.76
N ALA A 288 17.32 -8.41 10.18
CA ALA A 288 18.23 -9.44 9.73
C ALA A 288 17.85 -9.91 8.31
N ALA A 289 18.80 -10.51 7.58
CA ALA A 289 18.50 -11.19 6.33
C ALA A 289 17.34 -12.20 6.52
N GLY A 290 16.36 -12.20 5.62
CA GLY A 290 15.14 -13.01 5.70
C GLY A 290 13.97 -12.36 6.44
N THR A 291 14.17 -11.22 7.11
CA THR A 291 13.03 -10.47 7.69
C THR A 291 12.10 -9.97 6.58
N ARG A 292 10.79 -10.25 6.73
CA ARG A 292 9.74 -9.82 5.81
C ARG A 292 8.65 -9.02 6.52
N ALA A 293 8.16 -7.98 5.87
CA ALA A 293 7.07 -7.16 6.37
C ALA A 293 6.16 -6.68 5.24
N LEU A 294 4.89 -6.44 5.56
CA LEU A 294 3.95 -5.71 4.72
C LEU A 294 3.85 -4.29 5.25
N VAL A 295 4.06 -3.31 4.38
CA VAL A 295 3.98 -1.89 4.69
C VAL A 295 2.74 -1.31 4.02
N LEU A 296 1.87 -0.72 4.82
CA LEU A 296 0.62 -0.12 4.40
C LEU A 296 0.63 1.36 4.78
N ALA A 297 0.52 2.24 3.80
CA ALA A 297 0.32 3.66 4.04
C ALA A 297 -0.91 4.13 3.26
N GLY A 298 -1.83 4.87 3.89
CA GLY A 298 -3.05 5.34 3.24
C GLY A 298 -3.53 6.67 3.79
N GLU A 299 -4.12 7.48 2.90
CA GLU A 299 -4.79 8.71 3.31
C GLU A 299 -5.98 8.37 4.21
N PRO A 300 -6.05 8.93 5.43
CA PRO A 300 -7.18 8.65 6.30
C PRO A 300 -8.49 9.13 5.69
N ILE A 301 -9.52 8.29 5.78
CA ILE A 301 -10.90 8.68 5.46
C ILE A 301 -11.51 9.20 6.75
N ASP A 302 -11.77 10.51 6.80
CA ASP A 302 -12.36 11.18 7.95
C ASP A 302 -13.88 11.22 7.80
N GLU A 303 -14.48 10.04 7.79
CA GLU A 303 -15.92 9.82 7.67
C GLU A 303 -16.37 8.78 8.70
N PRO A 304 -17.64 8.82 9.15
CA PRO A 304 -18.18 7.79 10.04
C PRO A 304 -18.03 6.39 9.45
N VAL A 305 -17.71 5.42 10.28
CA VAL A 305 -17.62 4.00 9.91
C VAL A 305 -18.62 3.22 10.77
N VAL A 306 -19.59 2.59 10.10
CA VAL A 306 -20.54 1.66 10.70
C VAL A 306 -20.36 0.30 10.05
N SER A 307 -20.03 -0.72 10.84
CA SER A 307 -19.82 -2.08 10.34
C SER A 307 -20.80 -3.06 10.96
N TYR A 308 -21.27 -3.99 10.16
CA TYR A 308 -22.07 -5.13 10.62
C TYR A 308 -21.80 -6.33 9.71
N GLY A 309 -21.12 -7.34 10.24
CA GLY A 309 -20.71 -8.50 9.46
C GLY A 309 -19.91 -8.12 8.23
N PRO A 310 -20.36 -8.51 7.02
CA PRO A 310 -19.64 -8.29 5.76
C PRO A 310 -19.92 -6.91 5.12
N PHE A 311 -20.52 -5.98 5.85
CA PHE A 311 -20.90 -4.65 5.34
C PHE A 311 -20.24 -3.54 6.14
N VAL A 312 -19.68 -2.54 5.45
CA VAL A 312 -19.08 -1.34 6.05
C VAL A 312 -19.58 -0.10 5.34
N MET A 313 -20.44 0.66 6.02
CA MET A 313 -21.08 1.85 5.48
C MET A 313 -20.81 3.06 6.38
N ASN A 314 -21.47 4.18 6.12
CA ASN A 314 -21.33 5.40 6.92
C ASN A 314 -22.45 5.58 7.96
N THR A 315 -23.60 4.90 7.77
CA THR A 315 -24.77 5.01 8.66
C THR A 315 -25.42 3.66 8.92
N GLN A 316 -26.13 3.54 10.03
CA GLN A 316 -26.92 2.35 10.35
C GLN A 316 -28.02 2.07 9.31
N ALA A 317 -28.61 3.12 8.75
CA ALA A 317 -29.63 2.98 7.71
C ALA A 317 -29.06 2.30 6.46
N GLU A 318 -27.86 2.66 6.04
CA GLU A 318 -27.17 2.04 4.91
C GLU A 318 -26.82 0.57 5.17
N ILE A 319 -26.51 0.21 6.42
CA ILE A 319 -26.30 -1.21 6.81
C ILE A 319 -27.62 -2.00 6.65
N VAL A 320 -28.75 -1.46 7.13
CA VAL A 320 -30.06 -2.10 6.97
C VAL A 320 -30.41 -2.27 5.50
N GLU A 321 -30.11 -1.27 4.67
CA GLU A 321 -30.28 -1.35 3.22
C GLU A 321 -29.39 -2.45 2.62
N ALA A 322 -28.11 -2.54 3.01
CA ALA A 322 -27.19 -3.57 2.52
C ALA A 322 -27.70 -4.98 2.83
N VAL A 323 -28.19 -5.22 4.04
CA VAL A 323 -28.78 -6.52 4.43
C VAL A 323 -30.02 -6.83 3.57
N ARG A 324 -30.92 -5.87 3.37
CA ARG A 324 -32.12 -6.03 2.54
C ARG A 324 -31.77 -6.33 1.08
N ASP A 325 -30.81 -5.58 0.53
CA ASP A 325 -30.39 -5.74 -0.86
C ASP A 325 -29.74 -7.11 -1.09
N TYR A 326 -28.93 -7.59 -0.16
CA TYR A 326 -28.40 -8.95 -0.21
C TYR A 326 -29.51 -10.00 -0.17
N GLN A 327 -30.43 -9.91 0.81
CA GLN A 327 -31.55 -10.85 0.96
C GLN A 327 -32.49 -10.88 -0.26
N SER A 328 -32.59 -9.76 -0.99
CA SER A 328 -33.41 -9.66 -2.22
C SER A 328 -32.66 -10.07 -3.49
N GLY A 329 -31.39 -10.51 -3.39
CA GLY A 329 -30.57 -10.92 -4.53
C GLY A 329 -30.01 -9.77 -5.37
N LYS A 330 -30.12 -8.52 -4.96
CA LYS A 330 -29.60 -7.38 -5.74
C LYS A 330 -28.08 -7.35 -5.87
N MET A 331 -27.34 -8.03 -4.98
CA MET A 331 -25.88 -8.15 -5.08
C MET A 331 -25.43 -9.28 -6.02
N GLY A 332 -26.40 -9.93 -6.70
CA GLY A 332 -26.15 -11.04 -7.59
C GLY A 332 -25.95 -12.38 -6.88
N HIS A 333 -25.63 -13.40 -7.66
CA HIS A 333 -25.33 -14.77 -7.24
C HIS A 333 -24.18 -15.29 -8.08
N LEU A 334 -23.44 -16.26 -7.57
CA LEU A 334 -22.46 -16.98 -8.37
C LEU A 334 -23.20 -17.97 -9.28
N SER A 335 -22.81 -18.01 -10.54
CA SER A 335 -23.33 -18.93 -11.57
C SER A 335 -22.45 -20.18 -11.70
#